data_0efb433495bafad2d49811061d7d5f80
#
_entry.id   0efb433495bafad2d49811061d7d5f80
#
_cell.length_a   1.000
_cell.length_b   1.000
_cell.length_c   1.000
_cell.angle_alpha   90.00
_cell.angle_beta   90.00
_cell.angle_gamma   90.00
#
_symmetry.space_group_name_H-M   'P 1'
#
loop_
_entity.id
_entity.type
_entity.pdbx_description
1 polymer ?
#
loop_
_entity_poly.entity_id
_entity_poly.type
_entity_poly.pdbx_seq_one_letter_code
_entity_poly.pdbx_strand_id
1 'polypeptide(L)'
;IYTLSLHDALPICVSDFSEILIKGRASMGNLLTKAEIHKITLKQKGSSTLGGRQVWFDRDVLRLNYDGRGEELGEFQSDDQILVVLRSGEFYTTDFDLSNHYEENVLLIERYDSRKIWTAVLYDADQKYVYLKRFQLDAGGKRQNLMGENPEHRLYLLTDEAYPRIEVLFGGHDSFREPLTVDAESFIGVKSVKARGKRISTYQIETVNELEPMHFAPEEENNRPLTQIGRASCRERV
;
A
#
# COMPACT_ATOMS: atom_id res chain seq x y z
N ILE A 1 -17.87 -21.28 -21.17
CA ILE A 1 -17.25 -22.61 -21.07
C ILE A 1 -18.11 -23.41 -20.10
N TYR A 2 -18.88 -24.38 -20.63
CA TYR A 2 -19.67 -25.28 -19.82
C TYR A 2 -18.79 -26.46 -19.41
N THR A 3 -18.50 -26.60 -18.14
CA THR A 3 -17.92 -27.84 -17.61
C THR A 3 -19.03 -28.65 -16.98
N LEU A 4 -19.47 -29.70 -17.64
CA LEU A 4 -20.35 -30.72 -17.08
C LEU A 4 -19.50 -31.67 -16.25
N SER A 5 -19.51 -31.52 -14.94
CA SER A 5 -19.02 -32.55 -14.01
C SER A 5 -20.19 -33.42 -13.60
N LEU A 6 -20.08 -34.72 -13.86
CA LEU A 6 -21.06 -35.78 -13.58
C LEU A 6 -21.02 -36.18 -12.10
N HIS A 7 -21.37 -35.30 -11.18
CA HIS A 7 -21.81 -35.64 -9.81
C HIS A 7 -22.47 -34.40 -9.20
N ASP A 8 -23.78 -34.43 -9.08
CA ASP A 8 -24.66 -33.55 -8.26
C ASP A 8 -24.26 -32.07 -8.06
N ALA A 9 -23.50 -31.48 -8.98
CA ALA A 9 -23.18 -30.08 -8.92
C ALA A 9 -24.30 -29.27 -9.59
N LEU A 10 -24.97 -28.42 -8.82
CA LEU A 10 -25.91 -27.44 -9.34
C LEU A 10 -25.20 -26.57 -10.41
N PRO A 11 -25.84 -26.30 -11.54
CA PRO A 11 -25.27 -25.47 -12.58
C PRO A 11 -24.97 -24.07 -12.02
N ILE A 12 -23.72 -23.61 -12.19
CA ILE A 12 -23.29 -22.29 -11.76
C ILE A 12 -23.33 -21.35 -12.98
N CYS A 13 -24.11 -20.27 -12.88
CA CYS A 13 -24.12 -19.18 -13.84
C CYS A 13 -23.29 -18.03 -13.29
N VAL A 14 -22.31 -17.57 -14.06
CA VAL A 14 -21.53 -16.37 -13.73
C VAL A 14 -22.00 -15.25 -14.64
N SER A 15 -22.39 -14.12 -14.07
CA SER A 15 -22.81 -12.93 -14.83
C SER A 15 -21.92 -11.77 -14.49
N ASP A 16 -21.49 -11.04 -15.51
CA ASP A 16 -20.79 -9.77 -15.36
C ASP A 16 -21.82 -8.64 -15.48
N PHE A 17 -21.93 -7.83 -14.42
CA PHE A 17 -22.86 -6.71 -14.41
C PHE A 17 -22.42 -5.55 -15.29
N SER A 18 -21.15 -5.48 -15.70
CA SER A 18 -20.65 -4.47 -16.64
C SER A 18 -21.25 -4.63 -18.04
N GLU A 19 -21.66 -5.84 -18.42
CA GLU A 19 -22.28 -6.14 -19.69
C GLU A 19 -23.80 -5.83 -19.74
N ILE A 20 -24.39 -5.50 -18.58
CA ILE A 20 -25.83 -5.23 -18.47
C ILE A 20 -26.11 -3.77 -18.77
N LEU A 21 -27.01 -3.52 -19.72
CA LEU A 21 -27.41 -2.16 -20.07
C LEU A 21 -28.04 -1.42 -18.88
N ILE A 22 -27.52 -0.22 -18.60
CA ILE A 22 -28.07 0.68 -17.61
C ILE A 22 -29.42 1.22 -18.11
N LYS A 23 -30.46 1.01 -17.32
CA LYS A 23 -31.83 1.45 -17.61
C LYS A 23 -32.32 2.41 -16.53
N GLY A 24 -33.37 3.18 -16.88
CA GLY A 24 -33.99 4.09 -15.92
C GLY A 24 -34.63 3.34 -14.72
N ARG A 25 -34.76 4.03 -13.58
CA ARG A 25 -35.29 3.46 -12.31
C ARG A 25 -36.68 2.79 -12.47
N ALA A 26 -37.52 3.28 -13.36
CA ALA A 26 -38.88 2.74 -13.61
C ALA A 26 -38.90 1.59 -14.64
N SER A 27 -37.75 1.24 -15.22
CA SER A 27 -37.66 0.18 -16.23
C SER A 27 -37.62 -1.19 -15.58
N MET A 28 -38.22 -2.17 -16.26
CA MET A 28 -38.08 -3.56 -15.90
C MET A 28 -36.61 -3.99 -16.08
N GLY A 29 -36.04 -4.70 -15.11
CA GLY A 29 -34.68 -5.22 -15.17
C GLY A 29 -34.43 -6.20 -16.29
N ASN A 30 -33.21 -6.64 -16.46
CA ASN A 30 -32.83 -7.69 -17.39
C ASN A 30 -33.06 -9.07 -16.76
N LEU A 31 -33.62 -10.00 -17.52
CA LEU A 31 -33.75 -11.38 -17.06
C LEU A 31 -32.37 -12.05 -17.01
N LEU A 32 -31.95 -12.47 -15.82
CA LEU A 32 -30.66 -13.10 -15.61
C LEU A 32 -30.65 -14.56 -16.04
N THR A 33 -31.67 -15.30 -15.66
CA THR A 33 -31.85 -16.73 -15.99
C THR A 33 -33.33 -17.11 -15.95
N LYS A 34 -33.69 -18.16 -16.65
CA LYS A 34 -35.04 -18.80 -16.55
C LYS A 34 -35.05 -19.98 -15.56
N ALA A 35 -33.87 -20.38 -15.11
CA ALA A 35 -33.73 -21.47 -14.13
C ALA A 35 -34.03 -20.98 -12.73
N GLU A 36 -34.47 -21.88 -11.85
CA GLU A 36 -34.66 -21.61 -10.44
C GLU A 36 -33.32 -21.30 -9.78
N ILE A 37 -33.25 -20.20 -9.00
CA ILE A 37 -32.05 -19.75 -8.35
C ILE A 37 -32.07 -20.22 -6.89
N HIS A 38 -31.13 -21.08 -6.53
CA HIS A 38 -30.97 -21.56 -5.14
C HIS A 38 -30.19 -20.55 -4.29
N LYS A 39 -29.10 -19.96 -4.82
CA LYS A 39 -28.25 -19.03 -4.08
C LYS A 39 -27.56 -18.06 -5.03
N ILE A 40 -27.45 -16.81 -4.59
CA ILE A 40 -26.64 -15.77 -5.27
C ILE A 40 -25.48 -15.40 -4.35
N THR A 41 -24.27 -15.43 -4.88
CA THR A 41 -23.06 -15.00 -4.16
C THR A 41 -22.28 -14.02 -5.01
N LEU A 42 -21.75 -12.98 -4.38
CA LEU A 42 -20.82 -12.07 -5.02
C LEU A 42 -19.48 -12.81 -5.22
N LYS A 43 -19.08 -13.00 -6.47
CA LYS A 43 -17.80 -13.64 -6.81
C LYS A 43 -16.65 -12.65 -6.72
N GLN A 44 -16.85 -11.48 -7.25
CA GLN A 44 -15.86 -10.41 -7.29
C GLN A 44 -16.59 -9.08 -7.30
N LYS A 45 -16.09 -8.12 -6.56
CA LYS A 45 -16.57 -6.74 -6.59
C LYS A 45 -16.08 -6.09 -7.89
N GLY A 46 -16.99 -5.46 -8.64
CA GLY A 46 -16.63 -4.72 -9.84
C GLY A 46 -15.81 -3.48 -9.49
N SER A 47 -14.92 -3.07 -10.39
CA SER A 47 -14.28 -1.77 -10.30
C SER A 47 -15.32 -0.66 -10.55
N SER A 48 -15.24 0.43 -9.79
CA SER A 48 -16.09 1.60 -10.03
C SER A 48 -15.74 2.22 -11.38
N THR A 49 -16.75 2.47 -12.23
CA THR A 49 -16.58 3.26 -13.46
C THR A 49 -16.57 4.76 -13.20
N LEU A 50 -16.91 5.18 -11.99
CA LEU A 50 -16.66 6.53 -11.50
C LEU A 50 -15.17 6.63 -11.23
N GLY A 51 -14.51 7.64 -11.80
CA GLY A 51 -13.10 7.92 -11.52
C GLY A 51 -12.81 7.92 -10.02
N GLY A 52 -11.56 7.70 -9.65
CA GLY A 52 -11.16 7.72 -8.26
C GLY A 52 -11.43 9.08 -7.63
N ARG A 53 -11.44 9.11 -6.32
CA ARG A 53 -11.64 10.30 -5.54
C ARG A 53 -10.32 10.77 -4.94
N GLN A 54 -9.95 12.01 -5.19
CA GLN A 54 -8.79 12.60 -4.54
C GLN A 54 -9.03 12.74 -3.04
N VAL A 55 -8.05 12.34 -2.25
CA VAL A 55 -8.10 12.35 -0.78
C VAL A 55 -6.89 13.09 -0.23
N TRP A 56 -7.13 13.92 0.77
CA TRP A 56 -6.12 14.65 1.52
C TRP A 56 -6.21 14.32 3.00
N PHE A 57 -5.07 14.41 3.69
CA PHE A 57 -5.00 14.27 5.13
C PHE A 57 -4.62 15.60 5.78
N ASP A 58 -5.49 16.08 6.63
CA ASP A 58 -5.26 17.30 7.42
C ASP A 58 -4.69 16.91 8.78
N ARG A 59 -3.41 17.24 8.99
CA ARG A 59 -2.69 16.92 10.24
C ARG A 59 -3.17 17.76 11.44
N ASP A 60 -3.78 18.91 11.22
CA ASP A 60 -4.24 19.77 12.31
C ASP A 60 -5.53 19.25 12.95
N VAL A 61 -6.39 18.65 12.14
CA VAL A 61 -7.66 18.06 12.60
C VAL A 61 -7.64 16.52 12.65
N LEU A 62 -6.54 15.89 12.20
CA LEU A 62 -6.32 14.46 12.18
C LEU A 62 -7.42 13.70 11.42
N ARG A 63 -7.83 14.23 10.28
CA ARG A 63 -8.90 13.68 9.46
C ARG A 63 -8.61 13.76 7.97
N LEU A 64 -9.28 12.90 7.24
CA LEU A 64 -9.30 12.97 5.78
C LEU A 64 -10.28 14.04 5.32
N ASN A 65 -10.02 14.55 4.12
CA ASN A 65 -10.95 15.45 3.44
C ASN A 65 -10.83 15.30 1.91
N TYR A 66 -11.81 15.90 1.20
CA TYR A 66 -11.83 15.96 -0.27
C TYR A 66 -11.67 17.41 -0.76
N ASP A 67 -11.37 18.34 0.15
CA ASP A 67 -11.36 19.78 -0.11
C ASP A 67 -9.97 20.31 -0.45
N GLY A 68 -8.95 19.44 -0.53
CA GLY A 68 -7.58 19.83 -0.85
C GLY A 68 -6.81 20.41 0.34
N ARG A 69 -7.21 20.11 1.58
CA ARG A 69 -6.52 20.60 2.78
C ARG A 69 -5.52 19.60 3.30
N GLY A 70 -4.26 20.04 3.49
CA GLY A 70 -3.19 19.24 4.06
C GLY A 70 -2.42 18.46 3.03
N GLU A 71 -2.01 17.26 3.39
CA GLU A 71 -1.17 16.35 2.61
C GLU A 71 -2.01 15.57 1.59
N GLU A 72 -1.62 15.61 0.32
CA GLU A 72 -2.31 14.88 -0.73
C GLU A 72 -1.91 13.40 -0.68
N LEU A 73 -2.90 12.52 -0.52
CA LEU A 73 -2.70 11.06 -0.52
C LEU A 73 -2.92 10.43 -1.89
N GLY A 74 -3.44 11.21 -2.86
CA GLY A 74 -3.71 10.78 -4.23
C GLY A 74 -5.13 10.32 -4.46
N GLU A 75 -5.33 9.63 -5.59
CA GLU A 75 -6.62 9.16 -6.05
C GLU A 75 -6.94 7.77 -5.50
N PHE A 76 -8.10 7.63 -4.85
CA PHE A 76 -8.58 6.39 -4.22
C PHE A 76 -9.76 5.79 -4.98
N GLN A 77 -9.69 4.51 -5.27
CA GLN A 77 -10.79 3.70 -5.76
C GLN A 77 -11.58 3.09 -4.60
N SER A 78 -12.76 2.54 -4.90
CA SER A 78 -13.66 2.00 -3.86
C SER A 78 -13.05 0.93 -2.95
N ASP A 79 -12.03 0.23 -3.42
CA ASP A 79 -11.41 -0.91 -2.74
C ASP A 79 -10.05 -0.56 -2.10
N ASP A 80 -9.58 0.66 -2.32
CA ASP A 80 -8.33 1.13 -1.76
C ASP A 80 -8.45 1.31 -0.25
N GLN A 81 -7.34 1.11 0.41
CA GLN A 81 -7.18 1.31 1.85
C GLN A 81 -6.10 2.33 2.13
N ILE A 82 -6.16 2.90 3.30
CA ILE A 82 -5.13 3.78 3.84
C ILE A 82 -4.23 2.98 4.76
N LEU A 83 -2.93 3.09 4.57
CA LEU A 83 -1.91 2.64 5.50
C LEU A 83 -1.60 3.77 6.48
N VAL A 84 -1.62 3.45 7.75
CA VAL A 84 -1.20 4.34 8.83
C VAL A 84 -0.05 3.70 9.58
N VAL A 85 1.05 4.43 9.74
CA VAL A 85 2.18 4.02 10.57
C VAL A 85 2.40 5.08 11.64
N LEU A 86 2.46 4.64 12.88
CA LEU A 86 2.67 5.50 14.04
C LEU A 86 4.15 5.56 14.43
N ARG A 87 4.56 6.64 15.10
CA ARG A 87 5.93 6.78 15.66
C ARG A 87 6.27 5.70 16.67
N SER A 88 5.28 5.05 17.29
CA SER A 88 5.45 3.89 18.16
C SER A 88 5.84 2.61 17.42
N GLY A 89 5.90 2.64 16.08
CA GLY A 89 6.12 1.46 15.24
C GLY A 89 4.86 0.62 15.01
N GLU A 90 3.73 1.02 15.55
CA GLU A 90 2.45 0.39 15.22
C GLU A 90 2.00 0.81 13.82
N PHE A 91 1.36 -0.11 13.13
CA PHE A 91 0.73 0.15 11.83
C PHE A 91 -0.58 -0.60 11.68
N TYR A 92 -1.45 -0.07 10.85
CA TYR A 92 -2.73 -0.68 10.51
C TYR A 92 -3.24 -0.13 9.17
N THR A 93 -4.23 -0.81 8.60
CA THR A 93 -4.95 -0.31 7.43
C THR A 93 -6.40 0.00 7.80
N THR A 94 -6.96 1.03 7.18
CA THR A 94 -8.35 1.45 7.33
C THR A 94 -8.93 1.83 5.97
N ASP A 95 -10.26 1.93 5.90
CA ASP A 95 -10.92 2.59 4.77
C ASP A 95 -10.65 4.10 4.77
N PHE A 96 -11.03 4.78 3.69
CA PHE A 96 -10.87 6.23 3.57
C PHE A 96 -12.16 7.02 3.89
N ASP A 97 -12.92 6.55 4.89
CA ASP A 97 -14.09 7.26 5.38
C ASP A 97 -13.67 8.57 6.09
N LEU A 98 -14.34 9.69 5.74
CA LEU A 98 -14.06 11.00 6.34
C LEU A 98 -14.41 11.07 7.83
N SER A 99 -15.20 10.13 8.34
CA SER A 99 -15.51 10.04 9.77
C SER A 99 -14.34 9.50 10.59
N ASN A 100 -13.36 8.86 9.95
CA ASN A 100 -12.19 8.33 10.62
C ASN A 100 -11.38 9.47 11.27
N HIS A 101 -10.95 9.22 12.49
CA HIS A 101 -10.06 10.10 13.23
C HIS A 101 -8.76 9.36 13.53
N TYR A 102 -7.64 10.00 13.18
CA TYR A 102 -6.31 9.42 13.33
C TYR A 102 -5.61 9.93 14.57
N GLU A 103 -4.55 9.27 14.98
CA GLU A 103 -3.76 9.62 16.16
C GLU A 103 -2.81 10.79 15.88
N GLU A 104 -2.45 11.56 16.91
CA GLU A 104 -1.47 12.67 16.81
C GLU A 104 -0.06 12.20 16.45
N ASN A 105 0.29 10.97 16.83
CA ASN A 105 1.60 10.39 16.61
C ASN A 105 1.78 9.68 15.26
N VAL A 106 0.92 10.00 14.26
CA VAL A 106 1.08 9.50 12.90
C VAL A 106 2.46 9.91 12.35
N LEU A 107 3.25 8.90 11.98
CA LEU A 107 4.52 9.07 11.26
C LEU A 107 4.27 9.18 9.77
N LEU A 108 3.50 8.25 9.23
CA LEU A 108 3.19 8.12 7.81
C LEU A 108 1.72 7.77 7.64
N ILE A 109 1.10 8.39 6.65
CA ILE A 109 -0.23 8.05 6.16
C ILE A 109 -0.22 8.12 4.63
N GLU A 110 -0.64 7.04 3.97
CA GLU A 110 -0.67 6.98 2.51
C GLU A 110 -1.67 5.94 2.01
N ARG A 111 -1.86 5.88 0.69
CA ARG A 111 -2.61 4.79 0.07
C ARG A 111 -1.83 3.48 0.22
N TYR A 112 -2.48 2.44 0.73
CA TYR A 112 -1.87 1.12 0.90
C TYR A 112 -1.57 0.46 -0.45
N ASP A 113 -0.34 0.00 -0.64
CA ASP A 113 0.06 -0.89 -1.73
C ASP A 113 0.74 -2.13 -1.15
N SER A 114 0.14 -3.30 -1.38
CA SER A 114 0.66 -4.59 -0.91
C SER A 114 2.00 -5.00 -1.54
N ARG A 115 2.35 -4.42 -2.68
CA ARG A 115 3.60 -4.73 -3.40
C ARG A 115 4.77 -3.90 -2.89
N LYS A 116 4.48 -2.82 -2.16
CA LYS A 116 5.48 -1.88 -1.67
C LYS A 116 6.40 -2.55 -0.66
N ILE A 117 7.71 -2.41 -0.87
CA ILE A 117 8.74 -2.92 0.02
C ILE A 117 9.19 -1.80 0.93
N TRP A 118 9.10 -2.04 2.22
CA TRP A 118 9.54 -1.11 3.24
C TRP A 118 10.90 -1.50 3.79
N THR A 119 11.73 -0.52 4.05
CA THR A 119 12.99 -0.66 4.77
C THR A 119 12.91 0.11 6.07
N ALA A 120 13.18 -0.56 7.18
CA ALA A 120 13.19 0.06 8.49
C ALA A 120 14.52 -0.19 9.21
N VAL A 121 15.02 0.86 9.87
CA VAL A 121 16.12 0.78 10.82
C VAL A 121 15.56 1.02 12.21
N LEU A 122 15.77 0.08 13.10
CA LEU A 122 15.21 0.11 14.44
C LEU A 122 16.22 -0.31 15.50
N TYR A 123 16.10 0.30 16.68
CA TYR A 123 16.81 -0.12 17.87
C TYR A 123 15.99 -1.14 18.64
N ASP A 124 16.58 -2.31 18.85
CA ASP A 124 16.02 -3.38 19.70
C ASP A 124 16.58 -3.21 21.11
N ALA A 125 15.76 -2.74 22.04
CA ALA A 125 16.16 -2.47 23.41
C ALA A 125 16.48 -3.75 24.20
N ASP A 126 15.89 -4.89 23.84
CA ASP A 126 16.16 -6.17 24.49
C ASP A 126 17.56 -6.68 24.16
N GLN A 127 17.98 -6.48 22.92
CA GLN A 127 19.33 -6.87 22.46
C GLN A 127 20.35 -5.75 22.55
N LYS A 128 19.90 -4.49 22.70
CA LYS A 128 20.72 -3.27 22.73
C LYS A 128 21.52 -3.02 21.46
N TYR A 129 20.95 -3.42 20.31
CA TYR A 129 21.55 -3.23 18.98
C TYR A 129 20.56 -2.65 17.99
N VAL A 130 21.12 -2.08 16.92
CA VAL A 130 20.35 -1.55 15.80
C VAL A 130 20.28 -2.58 14.69
N TYR A 131 19.07 -2.78 14.19
CA TYR A 131 18.74 -3.74 13.14
C TYR A 131 18.16 -3.04 11.94
N LEU A 132 18.50 -3.56 10.76
CA LEU A 132 17.87 -3.21 9.50
C LEU A 132 16.99 -4.37 9.07
N LYS A 133 15.78 -4.07 8.62
CA LYS A 133 14.88 -5.06 8.02
C LYS A 133 14.17 -4.51 6.80
N ARG A 134 13.91 -5.41 5.84
CA ARG A 134 13.09 -5.13 4.66
C ARG A 134 11.89 -6.08 4.65
N PHE A 135 10.71 -5.55 4.40
CA PHE A 135 9.47 -6.30 4.51
C PHE A 135 8.36 -5.69 3.65
N GLN A 136 7.32 -6.46 3.41
CA GLN A 136 6.05 -5.98 2.89
C GLN A 136 5.03 -5.95 4.02
N LEU A 137 4.12 -4.98 3.98
CA LEU A 137 3.05 -4.84 4.96
C LEU A 137 1.80 -5.58 4.47
N ASP A 138 1.19 -6.37 5.35
CA ASP A 138 -0.07 -7.04 5.07
C ASP A 138 -1.26 -6.19 5.52
N ALA A 139 -2.24 -5.99 4.63
CA ALA A 139 -3.50 -5.31 4.93
C ALA A 139 -4.41 -6.22 5.80
N GLY A 140 -4.05 -6.39 7.04
CA GLY A 140 -4.84 -7.22 7.97
C GLY A 140 -5.96 -6.48 8.70
N GLY A 141 -6.09 -5.16 8.55
CA GLY A 141 -7.03 -4.31 9.31
C GLY A 141 -6.78 -4.29 10.82
N LYS A 142 -5.96 -5.20 11.33
CA LYS A 142 -5.58 -5.25 12.74
C LYS A 142 -4.29 -4.47 12.98
N ARG A 143 -4.21 -3.82 14.13
CA ARG A 143 -2.96 -3.18 14.57
C ARG A 143 -1.87 -4.23 14.75
N GLN A 144 -0.73 -3.95 14.16
CA GLN A 144 0.49 -4.73 14.28
C GLN A 144 1.63 -3.79 14.67
N ASN A 145 2.73 -4.33 15.18
CA ASN A 145 3.88 -3.53 15.55
C ASN A 145 5.14 -3.98 14.78
N LEU A 146 5.85 -3.02 14.20
CA LEU A 146 7.10 -3.23 13.48
C LEU A 146 8.25 -3.62 14.41
N MET A 147 8.25 -3.11 15.63
CA MET A 147 9.38 -3.17 16.55
C MET A 147 9.23 -4.26 17.62
N GLY A 148 8.00 -4.67 17.93
CA GLY A 148 7.68 -5.56 19.04
C GLY A 148 7.01 -4.81 20.21
N GLU A 149 6.91 -5.45 21.38
CA GLU A 149 6.10 -4.95 22.50
C GLU A 149 6.88 -4.05 23.48
N ASN A 150 8.23 -4.05 23.42
CA ASN A 150 9.03 -3.28 24.35
C ASN A 150 8.96 -1.77 24.03
N PRO A 151 8.49 -0.92 24.95
CA PRO A 151 8.33 0.52 24.73
C PRO A 151 9.65 1.29 24.56
N GLU A 152 10.78 0.69 24.91
CA GLU A 152 12.10 1.28 24.71
C GLU A 152 12.66 1.07 23.30
N HIS A 153 11.99 0.27 22.48
CA HIS A 153 12.33 0.18 21.06
C HIS A 153 12.18 1.53 20.38
N ARG A 154 13.04 1.80 19.42
CA ARG A 154 13.02 3.06 18.66
C ARG A 154 13.11 2.81 17.18
N LEU A 155 12.30 3.50 16.42
CA LEU A 155 12.37 3.55 14.97
C LEU A 155 13.28 4.73 14.58
N TYR A 156 14.41 4.44 13.93
CA TYR A 156 15.33 5.46 13.43
C TYR A 156 14.93 5.93 12.03
N LEU A 157 14.58 4.99 11.16
CA LEU A 157 14.25 5.26 9.76
C LEU A 157 13.16 4.30 9.29
N LEU A 158 12.24 4.81 8.50
CA LEU A 158 11.29 4.03 7.72
C LEU A 158 11.21 4.67 6.33
N THR A 159 11.54 3.89 5.29
CA THR A 159 11.52 4.36 3.90
C THR A 159 10.95 3.29 2.98
N ASP A 160 10.34 3.73 1.90
CA ASP A 160 9.81 2.91 0.82
C ASP A 160 10.67 3.00 -0.45
N GLU A 161 11.82 3.69 -0.36
CA GLU A 161 12.77 3.77 -1.46
C GLU A 161 13.14 2.37 -1.97
N ALA A 162 13.18 2.19 -3.28
CA ALA A 162 13.44 0.88 -3.90
C ALA A 162 14.85 0.37 -3.59
N TYR A 163 15.83 1.28 -3.61
CA TYR A 163 17.24 0.99 -3.37
C TYR A 163 17.79 1.86 -2.23
N PRO A 164 17.30 1.67 -0.99
CA PRO A 164 17.62 2.58 0.09
C PRO A 164 19.08 2.43 0.49
N ARG A 165 19.76 3.56 0.56
CA ARG A 165 21.14 3.70 1.00
C ARG A 165 21.17 4.48 2.30
N ILE A 166 21.84 3.94 3.29
CA ILE A 166 21.76 4.43 4.66
C ILE A 166 23.16 4.74 5.17
N GLU A 167 23.33 5.91 5.77
CA GLU A 167 24.52 6.28 6.51
C GLU A 167 24.25 6.14 8.01
N VAL A 168 25.15 5.48 8.69
CA VAL A 168 25.08 5.23 10.14
C VAL A 168 26.21 5.98 10.82
N LEU A 169 25.87 6.90 11.70
CA LEU A 169 26.81 7.63 12.52
C LEU A 169 26.93 6.98 13.90
N PHE A 170 28.15 6.83 14.37
CA PHE A 170 28.42 6.24 15.68
C PHE A 170 28.49 7.31 16.76
N GLY A 171 28.06 6.94 17.97
CA GLY A 171 28.02 7.84 19.12
C GLY A 171 28.68 7.30 20.35
N GLY A 172 28.69 8.10 21.43
CA GLY A 172 29.30 7.75 22.70
C GLY A 172 30.77 7.41 22.58
N HIS A 173 31.17 6.24 23.05
CA HIS A 173 32.56 5.78 23.00
C HIS A 173 33.03 5.45 21.57
N ASP A 174 32.11 5.27 20.65
CA ASP A 174 32.40 4.91 19.25
C ASP A 174 32.37 6.12 18.29
N SER A 175 32.18 7.33 18.77
CA SER A 175 32.01 8.56 17.96
C SER A 175 33.22 8.90 17.08
N PHE A 176 34.41 8.32 17.39
CA PHE A 176 35.63 8.51 16.58
C PHE A 176 35.65 7.65 15.29
N ARG A 177 34.68 6.76 15.11
CA ARG A 177 34.60 5.88 13.96
C ARG A 177 34.06 6.61 12.74
N GLU A 178 34.58 6.24 11.59
CA GLU A 178 34.06 6.73 10.32
C GLU A 178 32.60 6.27 10.12
N PRO A 179 31.76 7.10 9.47
CA PRO A 179 30.40 6.74 9.13
C PRO A 179 30.35 5.43 8.32
N LEU A 180 29.39 4.57 8.63
CA LEU A 180 29.17 3.32 7.91
C LEU A 180 28.05 3.51 6.89
N THR A 181 28.36 3.34 5.61
CA THR A 181 27.33 3.30 4.56
C THR A 181 26.86 1.89 4.30
N VAL A 182 25.55 1.68 4.23
CA VAL A 182 24.90 0.39 4.02
C VAL A 182 23.91 0.50 2.89
N ASP A 183 24.06 -0.34 1.84
CA ASP A 183 23.04 -0.56 0.83
C ASP A 183 22.07 -1.63 1.33
N ALA A 184 20.85 -1.24 1.61
CA ALA A 184 19.90 -2.11 2.29
C ALA A 184 19.54 -3.35 1.44
N GLU A 185 19.48 -3.23 0.13
CA GLU A 185 19.16 -4.34 -0.76
C GLU A 185 20.22 -5.45 -0.73
N SER A 186 21.50 -5.07 -0.83
CA SER A 186 22.62 -6.00 -0.75
C SER A 186 22.83 -6.56 0.66
N PHE A 187 22.44 -5.76 1.67
CA PHE A 187 22.63 -6.11 3.06
C PHE A 187 21.62 -7.14 3.56
N ILE A 188 20.33 -7.01 3.19
CA ILE A 188 19.27 -7.91 3.64
C ILE A 188 18.16 -8.06 2.59
N GLY A 189 17.75 -9.31 2.31
CA GLY A 189 16.58 -9.59 1.49
C GLY A 189 15.25 -9.29 2.21
N VAL A 190 14.17 -9.19 1.44
CA VAL A 190 12.81 -8.98 1.96
C VAL A 190 12.37 -10.19 2.79
N LYS A 191 11.84 -9.95 3.98
CA LYS A 191 11.36 -10.97 4.93
C LYS A 191 10.00 -10.56 5.47
N SER A 192 9.42 -11.42 6.32
CA SER A 192 8.19 -11.09 7.05
C SER A 192 8.40 -9.87 7.96
N VAL A 193 7.35 -9.07 8.14
CA VAL A 193 7.31 -7.94 9.08
C VAL A 193 7.67 -8.33 10.51
N LYS A 194 7.38 -9.56 10.90
CA LYS A 194 7.69 -10.13 12.23
C LYS A 194 9.17 -10.54 12.40
N ALA A 195 9.94 -10.58 11.31
CA ALA A 195 11.36 -10.90 11.38
C ALA A 195 12.12 -9.76 12.09
N ARG A 196 13.06 -10.11 12.94
CA ARG A 196 13.89 -9.13 13.68
C ARG A 196 14.76 -8.28 12.75
N GLY A 197 15.17 -8.80 11.60
CA GLY A 197 16.11 -8.14 10.70
C GLY A 197 17.53 -8.61 10.89
N LYS A 198 18.48 -7.87 10.30
CA LYS A 198 19.91 -8.12 10.40
C LYS A 198 20.57 -6.97 11.16
N ARG A 199 21.39 -7.29 12.15
CA ARG A 199 22.12 -6.30 12.93
C ARG A 199 23.11 -5.54 12.05
N ILE A 200 23.09 -4.20 12.14
CA ILE A 200 23.95 -3.33 11.34
C ILE A 200 25.37 -3.33 11.91
N SER A 201 25.48 -3.10 13.23
CA SER A 201 26.76 -2.98 13.92
C SER A 201 26.67 -3.48 15.35
N THR A 202 27.81 -3.72 15.97
CA THR A 202 27.95 -3.96 17.41
C THR A 202 28.27 -2.68 18.19
N TYR A 203 28.58 -1.59 17.48
CA TYR A 203 28.96 -0.30 18.06
C TYR A 203 27.72 0.54 18.35
N GLN A 204 27.88 1.52 19.24
CA GLN A 204 26.79 2.43 19.58
C GLN A 204 26.48 3.34 18.40
N ILE A 205 25.24 3.30 17.93
CA ILE A 205 24.74 4.13 16.84
C ILE A 205 24.03 5.36 17.44
N GLU A 206 24.36 6.54 16.95
CA GLU A 206 23.74 7.79 17.36
C GLU A 206 22.63 8.20 16.39
N THR A 207 22.93 8.23 15.10
CA THR A 207 22.01 8.71 14.07
C THR A 207 22.06 7.81 12.84
N VAL A 208 20.96 7.75 12.16
CA VAL A 208 20.81 7.07 10.87
C VAL A 208 20.22 8.06 9.89
N ASN A 209 20.91 8.29 8.79
CA ASN A 209 20.50 9.17 7.72
C ASN A 209 20.20 8.35 6.45
N GLU A 210 19.19 8.76 5.71
CA GLU A 210 18.96 8.25 4.37
C GLU A 210 19.83 9.04 3.39
N LEU A 211 20.50 8.33 2.49
CA LEU A 211 21.30 8.90 1.41
C LEU A 211 20.59 8.69 0.08
N GLU A 212 20.96 9.51 -0.90
CA GLU A 212 20.49 9.30 -2.26
C GLU A 212 20.86 7.90 -2.77
N PRO A 213 19.93 7.17 -3.37
CA PRO A 213 20.19 5.84 -3.91
C PRO A 213 21.21 5.92 -5.06
N MET A 214 22.06 4.90 -5.20
CA MET A 214 22.99 4.83 -6.35
C MET A 214 22.29 4.38 -7.63
N HIS A 215 21.16 3.72 -7.50
CA HIS A 215 20.34 3.22 -8.60
C HIS A 215 18.89 3.65 -8.34
N PHE A 216 18.22 4.08 -9.41
CA PHE A 216 16.79 4.36 -9.37
C PHE A 216 16.03 3.16 -9.92
N ALA A 217 14.87 2.89 -9.38
CA ALA A 217 13.95 1.93 -9.99
C ALA A 217 13.65 2.41 -11.42
N PRO A 218 13.65 1.51 -12.43
CA PRO A 218 13.18 1.90 -13.75
C PRO A 218 11.75 2.44 -13.59
N GLU A 219 11.52 3.64 -14.11
CA GLU A 219 10.17 4.20 -14.15
C GLU A 219 9.26 3.17 -14.84
N GLU A 220 8.27 2.66 -14.14
CA GLU A 220 7.21 1.89 -14.77
C GLU A 220 6.57 2.83 -15.80
N GLU A 221 6.95 2.67 -17.08
CA GLU A 221 6.24 3.31 -18.18
C GLU A 221 4.77 3.02 -17.99
N ASN A 222 4.03 4.07 -17.65
CA ASN A 222 2.59 4.05 -17.48
C ASN A 222 2.00 3.85 -18.87
N ASN A 223 2.07 2.59 -19.34
CA ASN A 223 1.67 2.13 -20.66
C ASN A 223 0.15 2.12 -20.71
N ARG A 224 -0.45 3.32 -20.64
CA ARG A 224 -1.81 3.52 -21.06
C ARG A 224 -1.82 3.40 -22.59
N PRO A 225 -2.48 2.43 -23.18
CA PRO A 225 -2.61 2.40 -24.62
C PRO A 225 -3.31 3.68 -25.05
N LEU A 226 -2.57 4.56 -25.73
CA LEU A 226 -3.14 5.69 -26.44
C LEU A 226 -4.08 5.11 -27.48
N THR A 227 -5.35 5.13 -27.20
CA THR A 227 -6.40 4.83 -28.17
C THR A 227 -6.27 5.87 -29.29
N GLN A 228 -5.69 5.46 -30.38
CA GLN A 228 -5.65 6.26 -31.60
C GLN A 228 -7.11 6.50 -32.02
N ILE A 229 -7.60 7.69 -31.73
CA ILE A 229 -8.84 8.19 -32.33
C ILE A 229 -8.53 8.42 -33.81
N GLY A 230 -8.88 7.45 -34.64
CA GLY A 230 -8.81 7.56 -36.08
C GLY A 230 -9.64 8.74 -36.55
N ARG A 231 -8.98 9.75 -37.10
CA ARG A 231 -9.61 10.82 -37.85
C ARG A 231 -10.24 10.20 -39.10
N ALA A 232 -11.55 10.08 -39.11
CA ALA A 232 -12.30 9.82 -40.32
C ALA A 232 -12.19 11.04 -41.24
N SER A 233 -11.45 10.89 -42.32
CA SER A 233 -11.37 11.86 -43.42
C SER A 233 -12.68 11.75 -44.23
N CYS A 234 -13.55 12.74 -44.11
CA CYS A 234 -14.60 12.97 -45.09
C CYS A 234 -13.94 13.45 -46.41
N ARG A 235 -13.91 12.58 -47.42
CA ARG A 235 -13.73 12.99 -48.80
C ARG A 235 -15.11 13.24 -49.42
N GLU A 236 -15.40 14.50 -49.67
CA GLU A 236 -16.44 14.89 -50.62
C GLU A 236 -16.13 14.30 -51.98
N ARG A 237 -17.13 13.74 -52.62
CA ARG A 237 -17.17 13.57 -54.10
C ARG A 237 -18.33 14.36 -54.66
N VAL A 238 -17.95 15.19 -55.60
CA VAL A 238 -18.76 15.88 -56.56
C VAL A 238 -19.69 14.92 -57.35
#